data_4c7dc8064a8042206c9beb6ac7af2f87
#
_entry.id   4c7dc8064a8042206c9beb6ac7af2f87
#
_cell.length_a   1.000
_cell.length_b   1.000
_cell.length_c   1.000
_cell.angle_alpha   90.00
_cell.angle_beta   90.00
_cell.angle_gamma   90.00
#
_symmetry.space_group_name_H-M   'P 1'
#
loop_
_entity.id
_entity.type
_entity.pdbx_description
1 polymer ?
#
loop_
_entity_poly.entity_id
_entity_poly.type
_entity_poly.pdbx_seq_one_letter_code
_entity_poly.pdbx_strand_id
1 'polypeptide(L)'
;MSYPKGDYVNSAIPTKYTSVSYVNIETVIHLVQRHGHNCLMAKSDIEDEFRLLPIHPYDHHLLGFTWEGKYYYDTCLSMGCSSSCQLFEKFSTALHWILKNRLGIVEISHLLDDFFFVGKANSQVCGYT
;
A
#
# COMPACT_ATOMS: atom_id res chain seq x y z
N MET A 1 17.65 -8.36 0.09
CA MET A 1 18.15 -6.99 -0.05
C MET A 1 18.96 -6.50 1.16
N SER A 2 19.09 -7.28 2.19
CA SER A 2 19.78 -6.92 3.44
C SER A 2 20.96 -7.84 3.79
N TYR A 3 21.31 -8.78 2.93
CA TYR A 3 22.39 -9.73 3.17
C TYR A 3 23.17 -9.99 1.87
N PRO A 4 24.52 -10.08 1.94
CA PRO A 4 25.39 -9.94 3.09
C PRO A 4 25.51 -8.50 3.59
N LYS A 5 25.90 -8.33 4.88
CA LYS A 5 26.20 -7.00 5.45
C LYS A 5 27.28 -6.31 4.62
N GLY A 6 26.96 -5.15 4.08
CA GLY A 6 27.86 -4.37 3.22
C GLY A 6 27.06 -3.46 2.30
N ASP A 7 27.55 -3.19 1.12
CA ASP A 7 26.91 -2.35 0.12
C ASP A 7 25.70 -3.03 -0.50
N TYR A 8 24.54 -2.82 0.11
CA TYR A 8 23.24 -3.27 -0.41
C TYR A 8 22.29 -2.08 -0.55
N VAL A 9 21.28 -2.22 -1.41
CA VAL A 9 20.37 -1.13 -1.80
C VAL A 9 19.79 -0.39 -0.57
N ASN A 10 19.33 -1.10 0.44
CA ASN A 10 18.72 -0.50 1.62
C ASN A 10 19.70 0.38 2.44
N SER A 11 21.00 0.11 2.40
CA SER A 11 21.99 0.94 3.12
C SER A 11 22.18 2.30 2.48
N ALA A 12 21.90 2.42 1.18
CA ALA A 12 22.01 3.65 0.42
C ALA A 12 20.72 4.51 0.46
N ILE A 13 19.60 3.96 0.95
CA ILE A 13 18.33 4.68 1.00
C ILE A 13 18.26 5.51 2.27
N PRO A 14 18.18 6.86 2.19
CA PRO A 14 18.03 7.72 3.36
C PRO A 14 16.76 7.40 4.15
N THR A 15 16.84 7.44 5.49
CA THR A 15 15.74 7.10 6.41
C THR A 15 14.46 7.90 6.16
N LYS A 16 14.58 9.14 5.67
CA LYS A 16 13.41 9.97 5.30
C LYS A 16 12.51 9.34 4.22
N TYR A 17 13.03 8.40 3.44
CA TYR A 17 12.28 7.69 2.41
C TYR A 17 11.79 6.30 2.84
N THR A 18 12.00 5.94 4.10
CA THR A 18 11.60 4.63 4.64
C THR A 18 10.52 4.74 5.73
N SER A 19 10.22 5.98 6.14
CA SER A 19 9.26 6.26 7.19
C SER A 19 7.84 6.27 6.64
N VAL A 20 6.93 5.50 7.26
CA VAL A 20 5.51 5.44 6.92
C VAL A 20 4.70 5.61 8.19
N SER A 21 3.65 6.42 8.11
CA SER A 21 2.66 6.54 9.18
C SER A 21 1.37 5.85 8.72
N TYR A 22 1.00 4.80 9.41
CA TYR A 22 -0.21 4.05 9.10
C TYR A 22 -1.39 4.49 9.96
N VAL A 23 -2.58 4.30 9.42
CA VAL A 23 -3.83 4.40 10.19
C VAL A 23 -3.84 3.30 11.25
N ASN A 24 -4.19 3.68 12.48
CA ASN A 24 -4.29 2.70 13.54
C ASN A 24 -5.69 2.07 13.60
N ILE A 25 -5.80 0.91 14.23
CA ILE A 25 -7.06 0.17 14.37
C ILE A 25 -8.15 0.98 15.11
N GLU A 26 -7.78 1.87 16.00
CA GLU A 26 -8.72 2.73 16.74
C GLU A 26 -9.50 3.65 15.78
N THR A 27 -8.84 4.15 14.74
CA THR A 27 -9.51 4.94 13.70
C THR A 27 -10.62 4.14 13.02
N VAL A 28 -10.34 2.87 12.69
CA VAL A 28 -11.30 1.95 12.08
C VAL A 28 -12.45 1.65 13.03
N ILE A 29 -12.16 1.40 14.31
CA ILE A 29 -13.16 1.18 15.35
C ILE A 29 -14.08 2.40 15.49
N HIS A 30 -13.53 3.60 15.55
CA HIS A 30 -14.32 4.83 15.60
C HIS A 30 -15.20 5.04 14.35
N LEU A 31 -14.69 4.65 13.18
CA LEU A 31 -15.46 4.69 11.95
C LEU A 31 -16.71 3.80 12.05
N VAL A 32 -16.54 2.57 12.52
CA VAL A 32 -17.63 1.61 12.73
C VAL A 32 -18.61 2.11 13.81
N GLN A 33 -18.10 2.56 14.96
CA GLN A 33 -18.93 3.07 16.07
C GLN A 33 -19.80 4.25 15.66
N ARG A 34 -19.29 5.14 14.80
CA ARG A 34 -20.03 6.30 14.28
C ARG A 34 -21.26 5.88 13.46
N HIS A 35 -21.18 4.77 12.76
CA HIS A 35 -22.29 4.24 11.97
C HIS A 35 -23.30 3.43 12.78
N GLY A 36 -22.90 2.93 13.96
CA GLY A 36 -23.77 2.25 14.91
C GLY A 36 -24.15 0.82 14.50
N HIS A 37 -25.21 0.32 15.14
CA HIS A 37 -25.71 -1.03 14.90
C HIS A 37 -26.16 -1.23 13.43
N ASN A 38 -25.89 -2.43 12.91
CA ASN A 38 -26.25 -2.84 11.55
C ASN A 38 -25.51 -2.07 10.42
N CYS A 39 -24.40 -1.38 10.71
CA CYS A 39 -23.58 -0.86 9.63
C CYS A 39 -23.01 -1.99 8.77
N LEU A 40 -22.86 -1.73 7.49
CA LEU A 40 -22.20 -2.63 6.56
C LEU A 40 -20.70 -2.37 6.59
N MET A 41 -19.92 -3.43 6.50
CA MET A 41 -18.47 -3.37 6.41
C MET A 41 -18.01 -4.19 5.22
N ALA A 42 -17.04 -3.68 4.49
CA ALA A 42 -16.40 -4.41 3.41
C ALA A 42 -14.89 -4.17 3.42
N LYS A 43 -14.15 -5.15 2.94
CA LYS A 43 -12.71 -5.06 2.73
C LYS A 43 -12.42 -5.32 1.26
N SER A 44 -11.52 -4.54 0.69
CA SER A 44 -10.95 -4.77 -0.63
C SER A 44 -9.44 -4.71 -0.52
N ASP A 45 -8.78 -5.49 -1.32
CA ASP A 45 -7.35 -5.65 -1.38
C ASP A 45 -6.86 -5.23 -2.77
N ILE A 46 -5.69 -4.60 -2.85
CA ILE A 46 -5.08 -4.26 -4.14
C ILE A 46 -4.23 -5.46 -4.60
N GLU A 47 -4.66 -6.10 -5.66
CA GLU A 47 -3.91 -7.18 -6.28
C GLU A 47 -2.54 -6.70 -6.76
N ASP A 48 -1.52 -7.57 -6.62
CA ASP A 48 -0.13 -7.31 -7.02
C ASP A 48 0.62 -6.19 -6.26
N GLU A 49 -0.01 -5.50 -5.31
CA GLU A 49 0.65 -4.53 -4.41
C GLU A 49 1.77 -3.71 -5.10
N PHE A 50 2.99 -3.88 -4.59
CA PHE A 50 4.19 -3.17 -5.07
C PHE A 50 4.47 -3.38 -6.56
N ARG A 51 4.02 -4.49 -7.13
CA ARG A 51 4.25 -4.81 -8.55
C ARG A 51 3.52 -3.86 -9.50
N LEU A 52 2.51 -3.15 -9.02
CA LEU A 52 1.80 -2.12 -9.79
C LEU A 52 2.66 -0.87 -10.06
N LEU A 53 3.70 -0.65 -9.28
CA LEU A 53 4.53 0.54 -9.37
C LEU A 53 5.84 0.22 -10.12
N PRO A 54 5.97 0.65 -11.38
CA PRO A 54 7.17 0.42 -12.15
C PRO A 54 8.33 1.24 -11.60
N ILE A 55 9.53 0.67 -11.68
CA ILE A 55 10.79 1.36 -11.41
C ILE A 55 11.32 1.95 -12.72
N HIS A 56 11.90 3.14 -12.62
CA HIS A 56 12.53 3.76 -13.77
C HIS A 56 13.65 2.86 -14.34
N PRO A 57 13.73 2.65 -15.66
CA PRO A 57 14.71 1.73 -16.26
C PRO A 57 16.16 1.99 -15.85
N TYR A 58 16.51 3.24 -15.58
CA TYR A 58 17.85 3.62 -15.09
C TYR A 58 18.21 2.97 -13.75
N ASP A 59 17.21 2.60 -12.93
CA ASP A 59 17.40 2.09 -11.58
C ASP A 59 17.24 0.56 -11.51
N HIS A 60 16.90 -0.11 -12.61
CA HIS A 60 16.72 -1.57 -12.63
C HIS A 60 17.97 -2.31 -12.16
N HIS A 61 19.18 -1.81 -12.48
CA HIS A 61 20.44 -2.43 -12.05
C HIS A 61 20.61 -2.48 -10.52
N LEU A 62 19.93 -1.58 -9.77
CA LEU A 62 19.96 -1.58 -8.31
C LEU A 62 19.12 -2.72 -7.70
N LEU A 63 18.21 -3.27 -8.47
CA LEU A 63 17.29 -4.34 -8.05
C LEU A 63 17.71 -5.71 -8.62
N GLY A 64 19.00 -5.85 -8.91
CA GLY A 64 19.57 -7.07 -9.42
C GLY A 64 19.64 -8.19 -8.36
N PHE A 65 19.41 -9.42 -8.79
CA PHE A 65 19.58 -10.63 -7.98
C PHE A 65 20.01 -11.80 -8.84
N THR A 66 20.51 -12.85 -8.21
CA THR A 66 20.92 -14.09 -8.90
C THR A 66 20.03 -15.25 -8.46
N TRP A 67 19.65 -16.07 -9.42
CA TRP A 67 18.92 -17.30 -9.19
C TRP A 67 19.46 -18.39 -10.15
N GLU A 68 19.80 -19.54 -9.62
CA GLU A 68 20.37 -20.67 -10.39
C GLU A 68 21.52 -20.27 -11.34
N GLY A 69 22.42 -19.40 -10.86
CA GLY A 69 23.59 -18.91 -11.63
C GLY A 69 23.26 -17.92 -12.74
N LYS A 70 22.03 -17.47 -12.85
CA LYS A 70 21.60 -16.42 -13.80
C LYS A 70 21.33 -15.10 -13.07
N TYR A 71 21.50 -14.01 -13.79
CA TYR A 71 21.23 -12.65 -13.28
C TYR A 71 19.84 -12.19 -13.72
N TYR A 72 19.11 -11.63 -12.78
CA TYR A 72 17.78 -11.05 -12.97
C TYR A 72 17.74 -9.67 -12.33
N TYR A 73 16.77 -8.88 -12.70
CA TYR A 73 16.46 -7.62 -12.03
C TYR A 73 14.95 -7.40 -11.98
N ASP A 74 14.49 -6.73 -10.94
CA ASP A 74 13.11 -6.31 -10.85
C ASP A 74 12.86 -5.03 -11.67
N THR A 75 11.69 -4.95 -12.30
CA THR A 75 11.24 -3.78 -13.06
C THR A 75 10.18 -2.98 -12.34
N CYS A 76 9.70 -3.49 -11.21
CA CYS A 76 8.69 -2.90 -10.35
C CYS A 76 9.21 -2.81 -8.91
N LEU A 77 8.50 -2.11 -8.04
CA LEU A 77 8.81 -2.08 -6.62
C LEU A 77 8.91 -3.51 -6.07
N SER A 78 9.98 -3.77 -5.35
CA SER A 78 10.24 -5.09 -4.80
C SER A 78 9.95 -5.15 -3.31
N MET A 79 9.47 -6.29 -2.84
CA MET A 79 9.43 -6.60 -1.41
C MET A 79 10.84 -6.59 -0.84
N GLY A 80 11.00 -6.01 0.35
CA GLY A 80 12.31 -5.92 1.02
C GLY A 80 13.13 -4.68 0.67
N CYS A 81 12.73 -3.86 -0.31
CA CYS A 81 13.28 -2.53 -0.47
C CYS A 81 12.67 -1.60 0.59
N SER A 82 13.52 -0.92 1.37
CA SER A 82 13.07 -0.15 2.53
C SER A 82 12.19 1.05 2.19
N SER A 83 12.23 1.56 0.96
CA SER A 83 11.37 2.66 0.48
C SER A 83 10.04 2.17 -0.15
N SER A 84 9.89 0.88 -0.43
CA SER A 84 8.72 0.36 -1.15
C SER A 84 7.41 0.67 -0.43
N CYS A 85 7.35 0.46 0.88
CA CYS A 85 6.14 0.76 1.67
C CYS A 85 5.76 2.24 1.62
N GLN A 86 6.74 3.16 1.72
CA GLN A 86 6.45 4.59 1.64
C GLN A 86 5.92 5.01 0.26
N LEU A 87 6.51 4.47 -0.80
CA LEU A 87 6.08 4.77 -2.17
C LEU A 87 4.69 4.20 -2.45
N PHE A 88 4.44 2.98 -2.01
CA PHE A 88 3.13 2.35 -2.18
C PHE A 88 2.04 3.05 -1.35
N GLU A 89 2.35 3.48 -0.13
CA GLU A 89 1.41 4.24 0.71
C GLU A 89 1.01 5.58 0.06
N LYS A 90 1.91 6.24 -0.66
CA LYS A 90 1.57 7.43 -1.47
C LYS A 90 0.57 7.10 -2.58
N PHE A 91 0.75 5.97 -3.25
CA PHE A 91 -0.18 5.48 -4.26
C PHE A 91 -1.56 5.19 -3.64
N SER A 92 -1.60 4.44 -2.54
CA SER A 92 -2.84 4.12 -1.82
C SER A 92 -3.55 5.36 -1.29
N THR A 93 -2.79 6.35 -0.81
CA THR A 93 -3.33 7.65 -0.39
C THR A 93 -3.98 8.39 -1.57
N ALA A 94 -3.37 8.36 -2.75
CA ALA A 94 -3.96 8.97 -3.94
C ALA A 94 -5.25 8.24 -4.37
N LEU A 95 -5.26 6.92 -4.32
CA LEU A 95 -6.45 6.11 -4.59
C LEU A 95 -7.56 6.39 -3.58
N HIS A 96 -7.25 6.44 -2.28
CA HIS A 96 -8.18 6.83 -1.23
C HIS A 96 -8.80 8.20 -1.52
N TRP A 97 -7.97 9.18 -1.92
CA TRP A 97 -8.44 10.51 -2.27
C TRP A 97 -9.44 10.48 -3.45
N ILE A 98 -9.16 9.67 -4.48
CA ILE A 98 -10.06 9.50 -5.63
C ILE A 98 -11.38 8.89 -5.18
N LEU A 99 -11.36 7.80 -4.43
CA LEU A 99 -12.55 7.12 -3.91
C LEU A 99 -13.42 8.08 -3.10
N LYS A 100 -12.79 8.87 -2.24
CA LYS A 100 -13.49 9.83 -1.39
C LYS A 100 -14.08 11.00 -2.17
N ASN A 101 -13.28 11.64 -3.02
CA ASN A 101 -13.64 12.94 -3.61
C ASN A 101 -14.30 12.83 -4.98
N ARG A 102 -14.08 11.73 -5.72
CA ARG A 102 -14.67 11.52 -7.05
C ARG A 102 -15.85 10.57 -7.01
N LEU A 103 -15.81 9.54 -6.17
CA LEU A 103 -16.86 8.55 -6.07
C LEU A 103 -17.75 8.73 -4.83
N GLY A 104 -17.44 9.70 -3.96
CA GLY A 104 -18.24 10.01 -2.79
C GLY A 104 -18.22 8.96 -1.68
N ILE A 105 -17.25 8.05 -1.69
CA ILE A 105 -17.07 7.03 -0.66
C ILE A 105 -16.35 7.68 0.53
N VAL A 106 -17.13 8.25 1.45
CA VAL A 106 -16.60 9.09 2.53
C VAL A 106 -15.98 8.26 3.66
N GLU A 107 -16.61 7.14 3.98
CA GLU A 107 -16.24 6.32 5.15
C GLU A 107 -15.32 5.17 4.72
N ILE A 108 -14.09 5.52 4.47
CA ILE A 108 -13.04 4.65 3.97
C ILE A 108 -11.76 4.81 4.82
N SER A 109 -11.08 3.73 5.04
CA SER A 109 -9.72 3.70 5.63
C SER A 109 -8.84 2.77 4.81
N HIS A 110 -7.53 2.97 4.83
CA HIS A 110 -6.60 2.05 4.16
C HIS A 110 -5.32 1.85 4.96
N LEU A 111 -4.69 0.73 4.73
CA LEU A 111 -3.38 0.35 5.21
C LEU A 111 -2.65 -0.34 4.07
N LEU A 112 -1.75 0.36 3.39
CA LEU A 112 -1.09 -0.10 2.17
C LEU A 112 -2.13 -0.54 1.11
N ASP A 113 -2.18 -1.82 0.80
CA ASP A 113 -3.08 -2.47 -0.17
C ASP A 113 -4.49 -2.74 0.36
N ASP A 114 -4.64 -2.83 1.67
CA ASP A 114 -5.91 -3.11 2.34
C ASP A 114 -6.80 -1.87 2.46
N PHE A 115 -7.96 -1.89 1.83
CA PHE A 115 -8.99 -0.86 1.94
C PHE A 115 -10.18 -1.36 2.72
N PHE A 116 -10.60 -0.58 3.70
CA PHE A 116 -11.73 -0.87 4.56
C PHE A 116 -12.82 0.17 4.37
N PHE A 117 -14.03 -0.28 4.16
CA PHE A 117 -15.21 0.54 3.89
C PHE A 117 -16.26 0.32 4.95
N VAL A 118 -16.91 1.40 5.37
CA VAL A 118 -18.07 1.34 6.26
C VAL A 118 -19.23 2.10 5.63
N GLY A 119 -20.41 1.52 5.67
CA GLY A 119 -21.62 2.14 5.14
C GLY A 119 -22.82 1.92 6.05
N LYS A 120 -23.84 2.78 5.91
CA LYS A 120 -25.12 2.57 6.58
C LYS A 120 -25.78 1.28 6.08
N ALA A 121 -26.63 0.68 6.91
CA ALA A 121 -27.31 -0.59 6.64
C ALA A 121 -27.98 -0.73 5.25
N ASN A 122 -28.40 0.38 4.66
CA ASN A 122 -29.06 0.40 3.34
C ASN A 122 -28.24 1.14 2.27
N SER A 123 -26.94 1.36 2.51
CA SER A 123 -26.08 2.01 1.53
C SER A 123 -25.47 1.02 0.54
N GLN A 124 -25.21 1.48 -0.67
CA GLN A 124 -24.52 0.68 -1.70
C GLN A 124 -22.98 0.72 -1.58
N VAL A 125 -22.43 1.44 -0.60
CA VAL A 125 -20.98 1.65 -0.45
C VAL A 125 -20.22 0.33 -0.36
N CYS A 126 -20.77 -0.66 0.33
CA CYS A 126 -20.16 -1.99 0.46
C CYS A 126 -20.58 -2.97 -0.63
N GLY A 127 -21.45 -2.57 -1.55
CA GLY A 127 -21.94 -3.43 -2.65
C GLY A 127 -21.08 -3.40 -3.92
N TYR A 128 -20.09 -2.53 -3.95
CA TYR A 128 -19.16 -2.39 -5.09
C TYR A 128 -17.77 -2.98 -4.84
N THR A 129 -17.62 -3.69 -3.78
CA THR A 129 -16.35 -4.35 -3.41
C THR A 129 -16.24 -5.76 -3.95
#